data_c656361a6611ed54ee0e8b6dba1246d4
#
_entry.id   c656361a6611ed54ee0e8b6dba1246d4
#
_cell.length_a   1.000
_cell.length_b   1.000
_cell.length_c   1.000
_cell.angle_alpha   90.00
_cell.angle_beta   90.00
_cell.angle_gamma   90.00
#
_symmetry.space_group_name_H-M   'P 1'
#
loop_
_entity.id
_entity.type
_entity.pdbx_description
1 polymer ?
#
loop_
_entity_poly.entity_id
_entity_poly.type
_entity_poly.pdbx_seq_one_letter_code
_entity_poly.pdbx_strand_id
1 'polypeptide(L)'
;ASQTGVLNPEELRLARLDMNDDDAYEQEYECSWDAAVKGAIYAKQLAELKDRGRFGRYAYNPSFPVYTAWDLGFDDCTAVWFVQIVGNEVFVIDYYEGAGAGLDHYADVLEKKGYRYGKHFLPHDVEQTELGTGKSRMSVLRELGVRGHTVPRANVEDGIAAVRALLPRCAFDAGMTLTGV
;
A
#
# COMPACT_ATOMS: atom_id res chain seq x y z
N ALA A 1 -11.07 -1.23 18.72
CA ALA A 1 -12.22 -2.09 19.10
C ALA A 1 -13.06 -1.48 20.21
N SER A 2 -12.47 -0.83 21.22
CA SER A 2 -13.19 -0.16 22.31
C SER A 2 -14.16 0.93 21.81
N GLN A 3 -13.81 1.63 20.74
CA GLN A 3 -14.63 2.72 20.17
C GLN A 3 -15.75 2.21 19.24
N THR A 4 -15.63 1.01 18.70
CA THR A 4 -16.61 0.44 17.74
C THR A 4 -17.68 -0.44 18.42
N GLY A 5 -17.46 -0.85 19.67
CA GLY A 5 -18.38 -1.71 20.42
C GLY A 5 -18.53 -3.14 19.87
N VAL A 6 -17.61 -3.59 19.00
CA VAL A 6 -17.62 -4.93 18.38
C VAL A 6 -17.30 -6.01 19.42
N LEU A 7 -16.44 -5.71 20.39
CA LEU A 7 -16.11 -6.59 21.51
C LEU A 7 -16.61 -5.99 22.82
N ASN A 8 -17.04 -6.85 23.74
CA ASN A 8 -17.47 -6.37 25.05
C ASN A 8 -16.26 -6.05 25.96
N PRO A 9 -16.44 -5.22 27.02
CA PRO A 9 -15.32 -4.80 27.87
C PRO A 9 -14.57 -5.95 28.58
N GLU A 10 -15.24 -7.07 28.85
CA GLU A 10 -14.62 -8.24 29.50
C GLU A 10 -13.75 -9.02 28.52
N GLU A 11 -14.18 -9.16 27.26
CA GLU A 11 -13.37 -9.77 26.18
C GLU A 11 -12.11 -8.96 25.91
N LEU A 12 -12.22 -7.64 25.88
CA LEU A 12 -11.06 -6.75 25.73
C LEU A 12 -10.10 -6.87 26.92
N ARG A 13 -10.63 -6.99 28.15
CA ARG A 13 -9.82 -7.18 29.34
C ARG A 13 -9.06 -8.50 29.33
N LEU A 14 -9.71 -9.59 28.93
CA LEU A 14 -9.09 -10.91 28.80
C LEU A 14 -8.02 -10.92 27.69
N ALA A 15 -8.30 -10.36 26.52
CA ALA A 15 -7.35 -10.24 25.44
C ALA A 15 -6.07 -9.48 25.87
N ARG A 16 -6.21 -8.40 26.63
CA ARG A 16 -5.08 -7.65 27.16
C ARG A 16 -4.22 -8.44 28.15
N LEU A 17 -4.85 -9.30 28.96
CA LEU A 17 -4.13 -10.18 29.89
C LEU A 17 -3.39 -11.31 29.16
N ASP A 18 -4.00 -11.88 28.12
CA ASP A 18 -3.41 -13.00 27.36
C ASP A 18 -2.21 -12.55 26.52
N MET A 19 -2.24 -11.35 25.93
CA MET A 19 -1.15 -10.87 25.10
C MET A 19 0.12 -10.50 25.89
N ASN A 20 -0.02 -10.15 27.15
CA ASN A 20 1.10 -9.77 28.05
C ASN A 20 2.06 -8.72 27.45
N ASP A 21 1.58 -7.94 26.47
CA ASP A 21 2.26 -6.87 25.76
C ASP A 21 1.23 -5.79 25.38
N ASP A 22 1.27 -4.66 26.10
CA ASP A 22 0.32 -3.57 25.92
C ASP A 22 0.39 -2.96 24.52
N ASP A 23 1.59 -2.88 23.92
CA ASP A 23 1.78 -2.31 22.58
C ASP A 23 1.15 -3.20 21.49
N ALA A 24 1.29 -4.52 21.64
CA ALA A 24 0.67 -5.50 20.73
C ALA A 24 -0.86 -5.46 20.85
N TYR A 25 -1.39 -5.35 22.08
CA TYR A 25 -2.82 -5.20 22.32
C TYR A 25 -3.39 -3.94 21.68
N GLU A 26 -2.74 -2.79 21.85
CA GLU A 26 -3.19 -1.53 21.27
C GLU A 26 -3.18 -1.56 19.74
N GLN A 27 -2.21 -2.21 19.13
CA GLN A 27 -2.18 -2.37 17.67
C GLN A 27 -3.30 -3.27 17.17
N GLU A 28 -3.53 -4.41 17.78
CA GLU A 28 -4.48 -5.41 17.28
C GLU A 28 -5.94 -5.05 17.61
N TYR A 29 -6.20 -4.54 18.83
CA TYR A 29 -7.56 -4.29 19.29
C TYR A 29 -8.00 -2.82 19.23
N GLU A 30 -7.08 -1.87 19.32
CA GLU A 30 -7.39 -0.45 19.26
C GLU A 30 -6.99 0.19 17.92
N CYS A 31 -6.43 -0.60 16.98
CA CYS A 31 -5.93 -0.11 15.68
C CYS A 31 -4.95 1.07 15.86
N SER A 32 -4.14 1.03 16.92
CA SER A 32 -3.18 2.10 17.20
C SER A 32 -1.97 1.99 16.28
N TRP A 33 -1.75 3.03 15.50
CA TRP A 33 -0.51 3.18 14.71
C TRP A 33 0.68 3.62 15.58
N ASP A 34 0.43 3.97 16.84
CA ASP A 34 1.44 4.48 17.77
C ASP A 34 2.15 3.37 18.57
N ALA A 35 1.54 2.18 18.67
CA ALA A 35 2.16 1.04 19.31
C ALA A 35 3.27 0.48 18.42
N ALA A 36 4.51 0.65 18.84
CA ALA A 36 5.66 0.04 18.18
C ALA A 36 5.70 -1.45 18.53
N VAL A 37 4.98 -2.29 17.78
CA VAL A 37 5.01 -3.75 17.96
C VAL A 37 6.44 -4.27 17.84
N LYS A 38 6.90 -5.02 18.83
CA LYS A 38 8.15 -5.75 18.76
C LYS A 38 8.19 -6.60 17.49
N GLY A 39 9.09 -6.23 16.56
CA GLY A 39 9.22 -6.91 15.26
C GLY A 39 8.57 -6.17 14.08
N ALA A 40 7.86 -5.07 14.28
CA ALA A 40 7.36 -4.27 13.17
C ALA A 40 8.52 -3.73 12.31
N ILE A 41 8.50 -4.12 11.02
CA ILE A 41 9.63 -3.95 10.10
C ILE A 41 9.99 -2.46 9.88
N TYR A 42 9.00 -1.57 9.91
CA TYR A 42 9.14 -0.15 9.58
C TYR A 42 8.78 0.79 10.74
N ALA A 43 8.54 0.29 11.95
CA ALA A 43 8.05 1.09 13.09
C ALA A 43 8.90 2.34 13.35
N LYS A 44 10.23 2.18 13.38
CA LYS A 44 11.15 3.30 13.61
C LYS A 44 11.02 4.38 12.53
N GLN A 45 11.01 3.99 11.25
CA GLN A 45 10.93 4.91 10.12
C GLN A 45 9.58 5.64 10.09
N LEU A 46 8.49 4.95 10.41
CA LEU A 46 7.15 5.54 10.45
C LEU A 46 7.01 6.53 11.62
N ALA A 47 7.57 6.21 12.79
CA ALA A 47 7.63 7.14 13.92
C ALA A 47 8.41 8.41 13.56
N GLU A 48 9.60 8.28 12.96
CA GLU A 48 10.40 9.42 12.49
C GLU A 48 9.65 10.28 11.46
N LEU A 49 8.86 9.66 10.56
CA LEU A 49 8.04 10.39 9.59
C LEU A 49 6.91 11.15 10.31
N LYS A 50 6.28 10.56 11.31
CA LYS A 50 5.24 11.20 12.11
C LYS A 50 5.79 12.41 12.86
N ASP A 51 6.93 12.26 13.55
CA ASP A 51 7.60 13.35 14.28
C ASP A 51 8.00 14.51 13.36
N ARG A 52 8.34 14.20 12.11
CA ARG A 52 8.69 15.20 11.09
C ARG A 52 7.46 15.78 10.37
N GLY A 53 6.24 15.42 10.76
CA GLY A 53 5.00 15.91 10.15
C GLY A 53 4.84 15.47 8.68
N ARG A 54 5.36 14.29 8.33
CA ARG A 54 5.32 13.77 6.95
C ARG A 54 3.99 13.06 6.60
N PHE A 55 3.02 13.06 7.51
CA PHE A 55 1.64 12.69 7.27
C PHE A 55 0.81 13.97 7.26
N GLY A 56 0.36 14.40 6.08
CA GLY A 56 -0.28 15.70 5.89
C GLY A 56 -1.14 15.75 4.64
N ARG A 57 -1.43 16.95 4.13
CA ARG A 57 -2.14 17.12 2.85
C ARG A 57 -1.16 17.26 1.71
N TYR A 58 -1.10 16.25 0.86
CA TYR A 58 -0.25 16.19 -0.33
C TYR A 58 -1.08 15.86 -1.57
N ALA A 59 -1.91 16.81 -2.00
CA ALA A 59 -2.80 16.63 -3.14
C ALA A 59 -2.01 16.42 -4.45
N TYR A 60 -2.65 15.72 -5.39
CA TYR A 60 -2.14 15.56 -6.76
C TYR A 60 -1.73 16.90 -7.39
N ASN A 61 -0.51 16.95 -7.91
CA ASN A 61 0.01 18.10 -8.67
C ASN A 61 0.14 17.71 -10.15
N PRO A 62 -0.65 18.30 -11.08
CA PRO A 62 -0.62 17.93 -12.49
C PRO A 62 0.69 18.24 -13.21
N SER A 63 1.60 19.03 -12.60
CA SER A 63 2.92 19.32 -13.16
C SER A 63 3.86 18.12 -13.13
N PHE A 64 3.61 17.14 -12.25
CA PHE A 64 4.43 15.93 -12.11
C PHE A 64 3.64 14.68 -12.49
N PRO A 65 4.28 13.68 -13.14
CA PRO A 65 3.61 12.43 -13.44
C PRO A 65 3.34 11.61 -12.16
N VAL A 66 2.27 10.85 -12.18
CA VAL A 66 1.97 9.85 -11.14
C VAL A 66 2.56 8.52 -11.56
N TYR A 67 3.38 7.95 -10.72
CA TYR A 67 3.86 6.58 -10.83
C TYR A 67 3.00 5.67 -9.97
N THR A 68 2.81 4.43 -10.38
CA THR A 68 2.10 3.44 -9.58
C THR A 68 2.98 2.25 -9.27
N ALA A 69 2.86 1.71 -8.06
CA ALA A 69 3.46 0.45 -7.66
C ALA A 69 2.34 -0.52 -7.30
N TRP A 70 2.39 -1.72 -7.86
CA TRP A 70 1.33 -2.70 -7.76
C TRP A 70 1.78 -3.94 -7.00
N ASP A 71 0.89 -4.44 -6.18
CA ASP A 71 0.95 -5.80 -5.64
C ASP A 71 -0.29 -6.56 -6.15
N LEU A 72 -0.07 -7.63 -6.94
CA LEU A 72 -1.13 -8.34 -7.63
C LEU A 72 -1.48 -9.63 -6.89
N GLY A 73 -2.48 -9.58 -6.01
CA GLY A 73 -3.12 -10.75 -5.42
C GLY A 73 -4.31 -11.22 -6.26
N PHE A 74 -4.57 -12.54 -6.30
CA PHE A 74 -5.77 -13.11 -6.93
C PHE A 74 -6.79 -13.49 -5.85
N ASP A 75 -6.39 -14.29 -4.87
CA ASP A 75 -7.20 -14.67 -3.71
C ASP A 75 -7.10 -13.63 -2.58
N ASP A 76 -6.00 -12.86 -2.57
CA ASP A 76 -5.75 -11.73 -1.69
C ASP A 76 -6.07 -10.40 -2.39
N CYS A 77 -5.94 -9.29 -1.66
CA CYS A 77 -6.15 -7.96 -2.24
C CYS A 77 -5.06 -7.61 -3.26
N THR A 78 -5.46 -7.08 -4.42
CA THR A 78 -4.55 -6.31 -5.27
C THR A 78 -4.45 -4.89 -4.71
N ALA A 79 -3.24 -4.42 -4.47
CA ALA A 79 -2.95 -3.08 -3.96
C ALA A 79 -2.23 -2.22 -5.00
N VAL A 80 -2.62 -0.96 -5.09
CA VAL A 80 -2.02 0.03 -6.00
C VAL A 80 -1.67 1.30 -5.22
N TRP A 81 -0.40 1.62 -5.14
CA TRP A 81 0.11 2.86 -4.58
C TRP A 81 0.32 3.89 -5.68
N PHE A 82 -0.07 5.13 -5.42
CA PHE A 82 0.09 6.26 -6.34
C PHE A 82 1.07 7.26 -5.76
N VAL A 83 2.16 7.51 -6.48
CA VAL A 83 3.23 8.37 -5.99
C VAL A 83 3.63 9.43 -7.01
N GLN A 84 4.02 10.60 -6.52
CA GLN A 84 4.70 11.62 -7.31
C GLN A 84 6.11 11.83 -6.77
N ILE A 85 7.07 12.03 -7.68
CA ILE A 85 8.47 12.28 -7.31
C ILE A 85 8.80 13.73 -7.69
N VAL A 86 9.20 14.51 -6.70
CA VAL A 86 9.57 15.91 -6.87
C VAL A 86 10.96 16.12 -6.32
N GLY A 87 11.94 16.29 -7.20
CA GLY A 87 13.34 16.31 -6.80
C GLY A 87 13.75 14.98 -6.15
N ASN A 88 14.09 15.01 -4.87
CA ASN A 88 14.50 13.83 -4.09
C ASN A 88 13.40 13.33 -3.13
N GLU A 89 12.23 13.95 -3.14
CA GLU A 89 11.11 13.62 -2.27
C GLU A 89 10.08 12.75 -3.00
N VAL A 90 9.45 11.84 -2.27
CA VAL A 90 8.40 10.93 -2.76
C VAL A 90 7.11 11.26 -2.02
N PHE A 91 6.10 11.68 -2.74
CA PHE A 91 4.78 11.97 -2.21
C PHE A 91 3.84 10.80 -2.54
N VAL A 92 3.41 10.07 -1.53
CA VAL A 92 2.38 9.05 -1.66
C VAL A 92 1.05 9.79 -1.57
N ILE A 93 0.41 9.97 -2.73
CA ILE A 93 -0.75 10.86 -2.88
C ILE A 93 -2.08 10.11 -2.84
N ASP A 94 -2.04 8.80 -3.06
CA ASP A 94 -3.26 7.99 -3.10
C ASP A 94 -2.94 6.51 -2.96
N TYR A 95 -3.96 5.73 -2.62
CA TYR A 95 -3.90 4.29 -2.46
C TYR A 95 -5.22 3.67 -2.93
N TYR A 96 -5.17 2.48 -3.48
CA TYR A 96 -6.34 1.67 -3.79
C TYR A 96 -6.04 0.21 -3.51
N GLU A 97 -6.99 -0.49 -2.91
CA GLU A 97 -6.96 -1.94 -2.79
C GLU A 97 -8.33 -2.54 -3.12
N GLY A 98 -8.35 -3.76 -3.60
CA GLY A 98 -9.56 -4.50 -3.89
C GLY A 98 -9.26 -6.00 -4.03
N ALA A 99 -10.24 -6.83 -3.72
CA ALA A 99 -10.16 -8.28 -3.84
C ALA A 99 -11.20 -8.80 -4.82
N GLY A 100 -10.91 -9.96 -5.46
CA GLY A 100 -11.87 -10.66 -6.31
C GLY A 100 -12.26 -9.96 -7.61
N ALA A 101 -11.50 -8.93 -8.03
CA ALA A 101 -11.74 -8.19 -9.27
C ALA A 101 -10.70 -8.54 -10.35
N GLY A 102 -11.13 -8.45 -11.61
CA GLY A 102 -10.23 -8.64 -12.77
C GLY A 102 -9.36 -7.40 -13.03
N LEU A 103 -8.37 -7.55 -13.92
CA LEU A 103 -7.45 -6.46 -14.29
C LEU A 103 -8.16 -5.28 -14.98
N ASP A 104 -9.28 -5.52 -15.63
CA ASP A 104 -10.18 -4.52 -16.21
C ASP A 104 -10.69 -3.54 -15.16
N HIS A 105 -11.09 -4.04 -14.00
CA HIS A 105 -11.52 -3.20 -12.88
C HIS A 105 -10.42 -2.22 -12.44
N TYR A 106 -9.18 -2.68 -12.32
CA TYR A 106 -8.06 -1.82 -11.91
C TYR A 106 -7.67 -0.82 -13.01
N ALA A 107 -7.80 -1.19 -14.29
CA ALA A 107 -7.64 -0.25 -15.40
C ALA A 107 -8.70 0.86 -15.34
N ASP A 108 -9.97 0.52 -15.07
CA ASP A 108 -11.05 1.48 -14.85
C ASP A 108 -10.78 2.40 -13.64
N VAL A 109 -10.22 1.87 -12.56
CA VAL A 109 -9.81 2.68 -11.39
C VAL A 109 -8.78 3.72 -11.80
N LEU A 110 -7.75 3.34 -12.57
CA LEU A 110 -6.76 4.29 -13.08
C LEU A 110 -7.42 5.39 -13.94
N GLU A 111 -8.31 5.00 -14.84
CA GLU A 111 -9.01 5.95 -15.71
C GLU A 111 -9.87 6.94 -14.91
N LYS A 112 -10.66 6.44 -13.95
CA LYS A 112 -11.52 7.26 -13.09
C LYS A 112 -10.74 8.26 -12.22
N LYS A 113 -9.54 7.90 -11.76
CA LYS A 113 -8.67 8.81 -11.01
C LYS A 113 -8.12 9.93 -11.90
N GLY A 114 -8.01 9.74 -13.21
CA GLY A 114 -7.70 10.78 -14.18
C GLY A 114 -6.32 11.44 -13.99
N TYR A 115 -5.37 10.74 -13.36
CA TYR A 115 -4.02 11.26 -13.17
C TYR A 115 -3.23 11.23 -14.49
N ARG A 116 -2.26 12.13 -14.61
CA ARG A 116 -1.27 12.06 -15.68
C ARG A 116 -0.21 11.02 -15.31
N TYR A 117 -0.39 9.79 -15.79
CA TYR A 117 0.48 8.68 -15.43
C TYR A 117 1.84 8.74 -16.11
N GLY A 118 2.88 8.33 -15.34
CA GLY A 118 4.22 8.04 -15.82
C GLY A 118 4.37 6.53 -16.06
N LYS A 119 5.07 5.83 -15.16
CA LYS A 119 5.27 4.38 -15.23
C LYS A 119 4.40 3.65 -14.22
N HIS A 120 3.93 2.45 -14.61
CA HIS A 120 3.27 1.50 -13.73
C HIS A 120 4.26 0.38 -13.41
N PHE A 121 4.69 0.25 -12.15
CA PHE A 121 5.62 -0.77 -11.70
C PHE A 121 4.85 -1.99 -11.21
N LEU A 122 5.08 -3.13 -11.85
CA LEU A 122 4.39 -4.39 -11.63
C LEU A 122 5.35 -5.45 -11.07
N PRO A 123 4.87 -6.39 -10.26
CA PRO A 123 5.70 -7.47 -9.74
C PRO A 123 6.21 -8.37 -10.86
N HIS A 124 7.28 -9.10 -10.59
CA HIS A 124 8.00 -9.92 -11.58
C HIS A 124 7.16 -11.06 -12.19
N ASP A 125 6.16 -11.55 -11.46
CA ASP A 125 5.27 -12.64 -11.88
C ASP A 125 4.16 -12.21 -12.86
N VAL A 126 4.01 -10.90 -13.12
CA VAL A 126 3.06 -10.35 -14.09
C VAL A 126 3.27 -10.90 -15.52
N GLU A 127 4.49 -11.35 -15.82
CA GLU A 127 4.86 -11.94 -17.12
C GLU A 127 4.45 -13.42 -17.25
N GLN A 128 4.03 -14.07 -16.14
CA GLN A 128 3.62 -15.48 -16.18
C GLN A 128 2.34 -15.64 -17.00
N THR A 129 2.35 -16.66 -17.86
CA THR A 129 1.21 -17.01 -18.70
C THR A 129 0.21 -17.84 -17.92
N GLU A 130 -1.03 -17.45 -17.93
CA GLU A 130 -2.12 -18.21 -17.31
C GLU A 130 -2.56 -19.37 -18.20
N LEU A 131 -2.64 -20.58 -17.61
CA LEU A 131 -2.98 -21.81 -18.35
C LEU A 131 -4.36 -21.74 -19.03
N GLY A 132 -5.31 -21.01 -18.42
CA GLY A 132 -6.69 -20.93 -18.92
C GLY A 132 -6.85 -20.04 -20.14
N THR A 133 -6.08 -18.95 -20.23
CA THR A 133 -6.23 -17.92 -21.26
C THR A 133 -5.09 -17.91 -22.27
N GLY A 134 -3.95 -18.51 -21.94
CA GLY A 134 -2.71 -18.44 -22.73
C GLY A 134 -2.08 -17.03 -22.77
N LYS A 135 -2.61 -16.07 -21.96
CA LYS A 135 -2.11 -14.70 -21.89
C LYS A 135 -1.42 -14.45 -20.54
N SER A 136 -0.41 -13.57 -20.53
CA SER A 136 0.15 -13.07 -19.28
C SER A 136 -0.69 -11.89 -18.77
N ARG A 137 -0.67 -11.64 -17.45
CA ARG A 137 -1.30 -10.46 -16.85
C ARG A 137 -0.78 -9.17 -17.47
N MET A 138 0.51 -9.10 -17.81
CA MET A 138 1.11 -7.99 -18.54
C MET A 138 0.46 -7.76 -19.90
N SER A 139 0.19 -8.83 -20.66
CA SER A 139 -0.45 -8.70 -21.99
C SER A 139 -1.89 -8.20 -21.86
N VAL A 140 -2.63 -8.67 -20.86
CA VAL A 140 -3.99 -8.18 -20.59
C VAL A 140 -3.99 -6.71 -20.19
N LEU A 141 -3.11 -6.28 -19.26
CA LEU A 141 -2.99 -4.88 -18.87
C LEU A 141 -2.64 -3.99 -20.07
N ARG A 142 -1.77 -4.47 -20.98
CA ARG A 142 -1.41 -3.72 -22.19
C ARG A 142 -2.59 -3.57 -23.16
N GLU A 143 -3.44 -4.60 -23.29
CA GLU A 143 -4.68 -4.53 -24.08
C GLU A 143 -5.67 -3.52 -23.48
N LEU A 144 -5.68 -3.37 -22.14
CA LEU A 144 -6.47 -2.38 -21.39
C LEU A 144 -5.83 -0.98 -21.37
N GLY A 145 -4.73 -0.76 -22.09
CA GLY A 145 -4.06 0.55 -22.17
C GLY A 145 -3.04 0.84 -21.06
N VAL A 146 -2.86 -0.08 -20.12
CA VAL A 146 -1.90 0.08 -19.02
C VAL A 146 -0.54 -0.48 -19.43
N ARG A 147 0.45 0.42 -19.61
CA ARG A 147 1.83 0.06 -19.99
C ARG A 147 2.69 -0.17 -18.76
N GLY A 148 2.71 -1.41 -18.28
CA GLY A 148 3.48 -1.80 -17.11
C GLY A 148 4.99 -1.93 -17.37
N HIS A 149 5.76 -1.79 -16.30
CA HIS A 149 7.19 -2.08 -16.23
C HIS A 149 7.38 -3.13 -15.15
N THR A 150 7.87 -4.29 -15.52
CA THR A 150 8.17 -5.38 -14.59
C THR A 150 9.36 -5.00 -13.71
N VAL A 151 9.22 -5.10 -12.39
CA VAL A 151 10.36 -4.98 -11.47
C VAL A 151 11.09 -6.31 -11.35
N PRO A 152 12.43 -6.31 -11.27
CA PRO A 152 13.19 -7.53 -11.04
C PRO A 152 12.79 -8.21 -9.73
N ARG A 153 12.88 -9.54 -9.70
CA ARG A 153 12.72 -10.29 -8.46
C ARG A 153 13.86 -9.93 -7.50
N ALA A 154 13.51 -9.55 -6.29
CA ALA A 154 14.43 -9.33 -5.19
C ALA A 154 14.11 -10.29 -4.04
N ASN A 155 15.05 -10.53 -3.14
CA ASN A 155 14.74 -11.21 -1.90
C ASN A 155 14.00 -10.25 -0.93
N VAL A 156 13.37 -10.80 0.08
CA VAL A 156 12.55 -10.04 1.04
C VAL A 156 13.40 -9.03 1.82
N GLU A 157 14.59 -9.41 2.24
CA GLU A 157 15.50 -8.56 3.01
C GLU A 157 15.95 -7.34 2.21
N ASP A 158 16.29 -7.52 0.93
CA ASP A 158 16.65 -6.41 0.03
C ASP A 158 15.48 -5.47 -0.19
N GLY A 159 14.26 -6.02 -0.33
CA GLY A 159 13.03 -5.24 -0.42
C GLY A 159 12.79 -4.40 0.84
N ILE A 160 12.92 -5.00 2.02
CA ILE A 160 12.81 -4.31 3.31
C ILE A 160 13.86 -3.21 3.43
N ALA A 161 15.12 -3.51 3.09
CA ALA A 161 16.20 -2.52 3.15
C ALA A 161 15.95 -1.34 2.20
N ALA A 162 15.47 -1.60 0.98
CA ALA A 162 15.12 -0.57 0.01
C ALA A 162 13.99 0.35 0.53
N VAL A 163 12.93 -0.21 1.12
CA VAL A 163 11.84 0.58 1.70
C VAL A 163 12.34 1.39 2.90
N ARG A 164 13.15 0.82 3.79
CA ARG A 164 13.77 1.56 4.91
C ARG A 164 14.60 2.74 4.45
N ALA A 165 15.34 2.59 3.36
CA ALA A 165 16.15 3.68 2.77
C ALA A 165 15.28 4.75 2.08
N LEU A 166 14.12 4.36 1.54
CA LEU A 166 13.19 5.24 0.85
C LEU A 166 12.33 6.08 1.81
N LEU A 167 11.79 5.46 2.87
CA LEU A 167 10.83 6.06 3.80
C LEU A 167 11.24 7.45 4.32
N PRO A 168 12.50 7.74 4.70
CA PRO A 168 12.90 9.07 5.16
C PRO A 168 12.64 10.21 4.16
N ARG A 169 12.46 9.88 2.88
CA ARG A 169 12.16 10.81 1.78
C ARG A 169 10.68 10.82 1.41
N CYS A 170 9.86 9.99 2.07
CA CYS A 170 8.44 9.89 1.79
C CYS A 170 7.64 10.93 2.57
N ALA A 171 6.49 11.31 1.98
CA ALA A 171 5.40 11.99 2.66
C ALA A 171 4.09 11.36 2.20
N PHE A 172 3.14 11.22 3.10
CA PHE A 172 1.88 10.51 2.86
C PHE A 172 0.71 11.47 2.97
N ASP A 173 -0.18 11.47 1.99
CA ASP A 173 -1.42 12.23 2.07
C ASP A 173 -2.34 11.60 3.12
N ALA A 174 -2.66 12.36 4.17
CA ALA A 174 -3.59 11.93 5.21
C ALA A 174 -5.05 11.86 4.74
N GLY A 175 -5.35 12.37 3.56
CA GLY A 175 -6.66 12.26 2.92
C GLY A 175 -6.83 10.98 2.09
N MET A 176 -5.80 10.12 2.00
CA MET A 176 -5.95 8.81 1.37
C MET A 176 -7.04 8.03 2.08
N THR A 177 -8.12 7.77 1.36
CA THR A 177 -9.16 6.87 1.85
C THR A 177 -8.75 5.46 1.46
N LEU A 178 -8.67 4.56 2.43
CA LEU A 178 -8.60 3.12 2.14
C LEU A 178 -9.95 2.73 1.53
N THR A 179 -10.09 2.97 0.21
CA THR A 179 -11.31 2.67 -0.54
C THR A 179 -11.10 1.37 -1.27
N GLY A 180 -11.74 0.34 -0.81
CA GLY A 180 -11.66 -1.01 -1.38
C GLY A 180 -12.41 -2.05 -0.58
N VAL A 181 -13.25 -1.62 0.38
CA VAL A 181 -14.15 -2.52 1.12
C VAL A 181 -15.57 -2.30 0.64
#